data_29f24f9f68ce53c79179b6fe2214ad84
#
_entry.id   29f24f9f68ce53c79179b6fe2214ad84
#
_cell.length_a   1.000
_cell.length_b   1.000
_cell.length_c   1.000
_cell.angle_alpha   90.00
_cell.angle_beta   90.00
_cell.angle_gamma   90.00
#
_symmetry.space_group_name_H-M   'P 1'
#
loop_
_entity.id
_entity.type
_entity.pdbx_description
1 polymer ?
#
loop_
_entity_poly.entity_id
_entity_poly.type
_entity_poly.pdbx_seq_one_letter_code
_entity_poly.pdbx_strand_id
1 'polypeptide(L)'
;MRLLLCLLLSFIAHINFYAQKAKSIEQLKSIDSITVNMKVDKGLITTYQNKKNELYFEIDKSLLKKELLVVTRLAQIPADYSGYLNAGSKTAEHVVEFVKNGQKILLKEVSYSNIADSNDPISISVSENNFKPILAAFEIKNSDEDSYLIDVT
;
A
#
# COMPACT_ATOMS: atom_id res chain seq x y z
N MET A 1 -36.62 38.11 20.70
CA MET A 1 -35.18 38.07 21.06
C MET A 1 -34.59 36.63 21.12
N ARG A 2 -35.25 35.67 21.81
CA ARG A 2 -34.79 34.28 21.91
C ARG A 2 -34.74 33.53 20.55
N LEU A 3 -35.73 33.74 19.67
CA LEU A 3 -35.80 33.09 18.36
C LEU A 3 -34.67 33.54 17.42
N LEU A 4 -34.31 34.82 17.46
CA LEU A 4 -33.23 35.41 16.66
C LEU A 4 -31.86 34.87 17.08
N LEU A 5 -31.67 34.63 18.38
CA LEU A 5 -30.45 34.06 18.94
C LEU A 5 -30.24 32.59 18.51
N CYS A 6 -31.30 31.78 18.45
CA CYS A 6 -31.26 30.40 17.99
C CYS A 6 -30.92 30.30 16.51
N LEU A 7 -31.47 31.21 15.68
CA LEU A 7 -31.13 31.27 14.25
C LEU A 7 -29.66 31.65 14.01
N LEU A 8 -29.16 32.59 14.80
CA LEU A 8 -27.73 33.01 14.70
C LEU A 8 -26.79 31.88 15.12
N LEU A 9 -27.09 31.14 16.18
CA LEU A 9 -26.31 29.99 16.64
C LEU A 9 -26.31 28.85 15.62
N SER A 10 -27.46 28.56 14.98
CA SER A 10 -27.52 27.53 13.93
C SER A 10 -26.69 27.89 12.70
N PHE A 11 -26.68 29.19 12.32
CA PHE A 11 -25.89 29.68 11.19
C PHE A 11 -24.39 29.56 11.44
N ILE A 12 -23.93 29.88 12.66
CA ILE A 12 -22.52 29.73 13.07
C ILE A 12 -22.08 28.24 13.07
N ALA A 13 -22.95 27.33 13.50
CA ALA A 13 -22.68 25.90 13.49
C ALA A 13 -22.50 25.36 12.05
N HIS A 14 -23.29 25.84 11.10
CA HIS A 14 -23.17 25.45 9.69
C HIS A 14 -21.86 25.95 9.06
N ILE A 15 -21.44 27.20 9.36
CA ILE A 15 -20.20 27.76 8.85
C ILE A 15 -18.99 26.95 9.35
N ASN A 16 -18.97 26.54 10.62
CA ASN A 16 -17.91 25.73 11.17
C ASN A 16 -17.85 24.33 10.55
N PHE A 17 -19.00 23.73 10.22
CA PHE A 17 -19.07 22.43 9.56
C PHE A 17 -18.49 22.47 8.14
N TYR A 18 -18.80 23.54 7.37
CA TYR A 18 -18.23 23.74 6.03
C TYR A 18 -16.74 24.06 6.08
N ALA A 19 -16.29 24.85 7.05
CA ALA A 19 -14.87 25.16 7.23
C ALA A 19 -14.03 23.93 7.61
N GLN A 20 -14.59 23.03 8.44
CA GLN A 20 -13.93 21.77 8.81
C GLN A 20 -13.84 20.80 7.64
N LYS A 21 -14.88 20.74 6.78
CA LYS A 21 -14.87 19.94 5.55
C LYS A 21 -13.89 20.50 4.51
N ALA A 22 -13.80 21.82 4.37
CA ALA A 22 -12.82 22.48 3.49
C ALA A 22 -11.39 22.22 3.96
N LYS A 23 -11.11 22.26 5.27
CA LYS A 23 -9.79 22.01 5.85
C LYS A 23 -9.31 20.56 5.67
N SER A 24 -10.23 19.59 5.59
CA SER A 24 -9.92 18.19 5.29
C SER A 24 -9.60 17.93 3.80
N ILE A 25 -10.03 18.82 2.90
CA ILE A 25 -9.77 18.75 1.45
C ILE A 25 -8.43 19.43 1.12
N GLU A 26 -7.99 20.40 1.91
CA GLU A 26 -6.76 21.18 1.65
C GLU A 26 -5.46 20.47 2.01
N GLN A 27 -5.51 19.25 2.58
CA GLN A 27 -4.32 18.49 3.03
C GLN A 27 -3.95 17.28 2.17
N LEU A 28 -4.61 17.02 1.06
CA LEU A 28 -4.10 16.06 0.08
C LEU A 28 -3.09 16.77 -0.84
N LYS A 29 -1.86 16.95 -0.35
CA LYS A 29 -0.75 17.25 -1.24
C LYS A 29 -0.73 16.15 -2.28
N SER A 30 -0.74 16.50 -3.57
CA SER A 30 -0.53 15.53 -4.65
C SER A 30 0.72 14.68 -4.36
N ILE A 31 0.71 13.40 -4.74
CA ILE A 31 1.89 12.51 -4.65
C ILE A 31 3.09 13.21 -5.28
N ASP A 32 2.91 13.90 -6.41
CA ASP A 32 3.95 14.69 -7.08
C ASP A 32 4.62 15.71 -6.16
N SER A 33 3.87 16.34 -5.25
CA SER A 33 4.44 17.33 -4.33
C SER A 33 5.36 16.74 -3.26
N ILE A 34 5.18 15.46 -2.92
CA ILE A 34 6.02 14.73 -1.95
C ILE A 34 7.24 14.15 -2.66
N THR A 35 7.08 13.72 -3.90
CA THR A 35 8.11 13.01 -4.67
C THR A 35 9.01 13.95 -5.50
N VAL A 36 8.82 15.27 -5.36
CA VAL A 36 9.69 16.28 -5.98
C VAL A 36 11.16 16.03 -5.65
N ASN A 37 12.02 16.02 -6.65
CA ASN A 37 13.47 15.78 -6.56
C ASN A 37 13.87 14.37 -6.11
N MET A 38 12.98 13.39 -6.15
CA MET A 38 13.32 11.98 -5.97
C MET A 38 13.74 11.36 -7.31
N LYS A 39 14.59 10.35 -7.25
CA LYS A 39 14.84 9.48 -8.41
C LYS A 39 13.61 8.64 -8.63
N VAL A 40 13.07 8.67 -9.85
CA VAL A 40 11.84 7.95 -10.22
C VAL A 40 12.19 6.83 -11.18
N ASP A 41 11.63 5.65 -10.93
CA ASP A 41 11.65 4.52 -11.86
C ASP A 41 10.22 4.04 -12.08
N LYS A 42 9.75 4.14 -13.34
CA LYS A 42 8.37 3.85 -13.72
C LYS A 42 8.24 2.42 -14.24
N GLY A 43 7.34 1.67 -13.63
CA GLY A 43 7.02 0.29 -14.01
C GLY A 43 5.58 -0.04 -13.66
N LEU A 44 5.29 -1.32 -13.43
CA LEU A 44 3.99 -1.75 -12.89
C LEU A 44 3.70 -1.07 -11.53
N ILE A 45 4.74 -0.88 -10.75
CA ILE A 45 4.78 -0.07 -9.54
C ILE A 45 5.81 1.02 -9.81
N THR A 46 5.41 2.29 -9.67
CA THR A 46 6.36 3.40 -9.74
C THR A 46 7.12 3.50 -8.42
N THR A 47 8.44 3.57 -8.50
CA THR A 47 9.29 3.68 -7.32
C THR A 47 9.93 5.06 -7.25
N TYR A 48 10.06 5.58 -6.03
CA TYR A 48 10.69 6.86 -5.75
C TYR A 48 11.78 6.66 -4.70
N GLN A 49 12.97 7.16 -4.97
CA GLN A 49 14.09 7.10 -4.04
C GLN A 49 14.61 8.51 -3.75
N ASN A 50 14.69 8.87 -2.49
CA ASN A 50 15.22 10.16 -2.09
C ASN A 50 16.76 10.09 -1.86
N LYS A 51 17.37 11.26 -1.59
CA LYS A 51 18.82 11.37 -1.32
C LYS A 51 19.30 10.66 -0.06
N LYS A 52 18.38 10.28 0.83
CA LYS A 52 18.67 9.51 2.06
C LYS A 52 18.54 7.99 1.84
N ASN A 53 18.30 7.55 0.60
CA ASN A 53 17.99 6.17 0.23
C ASN A 53 16.66 5.64 0.79
N GLU A 54 15.77 6.52 1.25
CA GLU A 54 14.40 6.13 1.57
C GLU A 54 13.67 5.79 0.28
N LEU A 55 12.93 4.69 0.30
CA LEU A 55 12.25 4.12 -0.86
C LEU A 55 10.74 4.17 -0.66
N TYR A 56 10.03 4.67 -1.69
CA TYR A 56 8.57 4.73 -1.71
C TYR A 56 8.05 4.03 -2.95
N PHE A 57 6.91 3.38 -2.80
CA PHE A 57 6.17 2.77 -3.90
C PHE A 57 4.84 3.50 -4.09
N GLU A 58 4.54 3.80 -5.33
CA GLU A 58 3.21 4.22 -5.75
C GLU A 58 2.46 3.03 -6.31
N ILE A 59 1.41 2.63 -5.59
CA ILE A 59 0.57 1.47 -5.91
C ILE A 59 -0.74 1.98 -6.51
N ASP A 60 -0.96 1.69 -7.77
CA ASP A 60 -2.25 1.95 -8.42
C ASP A 60 -3.35 1.15 -7.70
N LYS A 61 -4.49 1.79 -7.45
CA LYS A 61 -5.64 1.16 -6.78
C LYS A 61 -6.18 -0.05 -7.55
N SER A 62 -5.98 -0.06 -8.87
CA SER A 62 -6.36 -1.18 -9.71
C SER A 62 -5.52 -2.44 -9.47
N LEU A 63 -4.33 -2.31 -8.86
CA LEU A 63 -3.45 -3.43 -8.48
C LEU A 63 -3.85 -4.08 -7.15
N LEU A 64 -4.70 -3.42 -6.36
CA LEU A 64 -5.13 -4.00 -5.09
C LEU A 64 -5.88 -5.32 -5.32
N LYS A 65 -5.56 -6.32 -4.48
CA LYS A 65 -6.11 -7.69 -4.55
C LYS A 65 -5.83 -8.44 -5.86
N LYS A 66 -4.94 -7.91 -6.71
CA LYS A 66 -4.39 -8.66 -7.85
C LYS A 66 -3.15 -9.43 -7.41
N GLU A 67 -3.04 -10.63 -7.92
CA GLU A 67 -1.89 -11.50 -7.67
C GLU A 67 -0.72 -11.08 -8.53
N LEU A 68 0.42 -10.89 -7.87
CA LEU A 68 1.68 -10.48 -8.46
C LEU A 68 2.75 -11.51 -8.13
N LEU A 69 3.55 -11.90 -9.12
CA LEU A 69 4.71 -12.74 -8.92
C LEU A 69 5.91 -11.86 -8.54
N VAL A 70 6.45 -12.08 -7.35
CA VAL A 70 7.69 -11.43 -6.87
C VAL A 70 8.82 -12.43 -6.92
N VAL A 71 9.86 -12.11 -7.71
CA VAL A 71 11.06 -12.93 -7.84
C VAL A 71 12.25 -12.15 -7.27
N THR A 72 12.86 -12.68 -6.22
CA THR A 72 14.04 -12.08 -5.59
C THR A 72 15.32 -12.69 -6.17
N ARG A 73 16.25 -11.82 -6.57
CA ARG A 73 17.55 -12.21 -7.10
C ARG A 73 18.68 -11.47 -6.40
N LEU A 74 19.81 -12.13 -6.26
CA LEU A 74 21.02 -11.49 -5.75
C LEU A 74 21.53 -10.46 -6.76
N ALA A 75 21.62 -9.20 -6.35
CA ALA A 75 22.15 -8.14 -7.20
C ALA A 75 23.69 -8.21 -7.28
N GLN A 76 24.34 -8.47 -6.15
CA GLN A 76 25.79 -8.55 -6.02
C GLN A 76 26.17 -9.56 -4.94
N ILE A 77 27.39 -10.08 -5.02
CA ILE A 77 28.01 -10.92 -4.00
C ILE A 77 29.34 -10.27 -3.56
N PRO A 78 29.79 -10.46 -2.30
CA PRO A 78 31.11 -10.00 -1.87
C PRO A 78 32.25 -10.60 -2.71
N ALA A 79 33.35 -9.86 -2.81
CA ALA A 79 34.51 -10.31 -3.63
C ALA A 79 35.10 -11.65 -3.17
N ASP A 80 35.09 -11.91 -1.85
CA ASP A 80 35.66 -13.13 -1.26
C ASP A 80 34.59 -14.21 -0.96
N TYR A 81 33.43 -14.13 -1.61
CA TYR A 81 32.37 -15.11 -1.41
C TYR A 81 32.75 -16.46 -2.06
N SER A 82 32.90 -17.50 -1.24
CA SER A 82 33.28 -18.87 -1.68
C SER A 82 32.07 -19.82 -1.78
N GLY A 83 30.83 -19.31 -1.71
CA GLY A 83 29.62 -20.13 -1.81
C GLY A 83 29.21 -20.45 -3.25
N TYR A 84 28.11 -21.20 -3.37
CA TYR A 84 27.58 -21.65 -4.68
C TYR A 84 26.63 -20.66 -5.37
N LEU A 85 26.37 -19.49 -4.76
CA LEU A 85 25.46 -18.48 -5.32
C LEU A 85 26.26 -17.45 -6.13
N ASN A 86 25.70 -17.04 -7.25
CA ASN A 86 26.27 -16.01 -8.11
C ASN A 86 25.31 -14.78 -8.15
N ALA A 87 25.83 -13.64 -8.55
CA ALA A 87 24.97 -12.50 -8.91
C ALA A 87 23.95 -12.95 -9.98
N GLY A 88 22.70 -12.54 -9.83
CA GLY A 88 21.58 -12.98 -10.65
C GLY A 88 20.88 -14.26 -10.18
N SER A 89 21.46 -15.02 -9.23
CA SER A 89 20.82 -16.21 -8.68
C SER A 89 19.48 -15.87 -8.03
N LYS A 90 18.44 -16.66 -8.35
CA LYS A 90 17.12 -16.55 -7.73
C LYS A 90 17.19 -17.10 -6.30
N THR A 91 16.71 -16.31 -5.32
CA THR A 91 16.71 -16.69 -3.91
C THR A 91 15.32 -17.02 -3.39
N ALA A 92 14.31 -16.31 -3.86
CA ALA A 92 12.93 -16.55 -3.45
C ALA A 92 11.96 -16.21 -4.59
N GLU A 93 10.77 -16.80 -4.51
CA GLU A 93 9.67 -16.58 -5.42
C GLU A 93 8.37 -16.69 -4.62
N HIS A 94 7.54 -15.62 -4.66
CA HIS A 94 6.29 -15.53 -3.92
C HIS A 94 5.21 -14.97 -4.83
N VAL A 95 4.00 -15.54 -4.75
CA VAL A 95 2.81 -14.88 -5.25
C VAL A 95 2.25 -14.03 -4.13
N VAL A 96 2.06 -12.76 -4.39
CA VAL A 96 1.63 -11.79 -3.37
C VAL A 96 0.45 -10.95 -3.87
N GLU A 97 -0.27 -10.35 -2.94
CA GLU A 97 -1.29 -9.34 -3.22
C GLU A 97 -1.16 -8.16 -2.27
N PHE A 98 -1.45 -6.96 -2.77
CA PHE A 98 -1.60 -5.77 -1.95
C PHE A 98 -3.04 -5.62 -1.48
N VAL A 99 -3.24 -5.45 -0.18
CA VAL A 99 -4.58 -5.27 0.42
C VAL A 99 -4.61 -4.04 1.29
N LYS A 100 -5.52 -3.10 1.01
CA LYS A 100 -5.72 -1.92 1.87
C LYS A 100 -6.43 -2.32 3.16
N ASN A 101 -5.86 -1.92 4.29
CA ASN A 101 -6.45 -2.08 5.61
C ASN A 101 -6.25 -0.79 6.42
N GLY A 102 -7.32 0.01 6.56
CA GLY A 102 -7.25 1.32 7.21
C GLY A 102 -6.25 2.23 6.53
N GLN A 103 -5.25 2.69 7.27
CA GLN A 103 -4.16 3.57 6.80
C GLN A 103 -2.89 2.80 6.37
N LYS A 104 -3.03 1.51 6.10
CA LYS A 104 -1.92 0.66 5.67
C LYS A 104 -2.26 -0.12 4.41
N ILE A 105 -1.22 -0.41 3.64
CA ILE A 105 -1.23 -1.42 2.59
C ILE A 105 -0.51 -2.64 3.14
N LEU A 106 -1.20 -3.76 3.18
CA LEU A 106 -0.65 -5.06 3.58
C LEU A 106 -0.16 -5.78 2.33
N LEU A 107 1.05 -6.35 2.39
CA LEU A 107 1.56 -7.32 1.44
C LEU A 107 1.25 -8.71 2.00
N LYS A 108 0.38 -9.43 1.33
CA LYS A 108 -0.03 -10.79 1.73
C LYS A 108 0.51 -11.81 0.75
N GLU A 109 0.92 -12.96 1.27
CA GLU A 109 1.29 -14.10 0.45
C GLU A 109 0.06 -14.89 0.02
N VAL A 110 0.03 -15.30 -1.24
CA VAL A 110 -1.00 -16.17 -1.81
C VAL A 110 -0.41 -17.57 -1.96
N SER A 111 -1.01 -18.55 -1.31
CA SER A 111 -0.61 -19.95 -1.41
C SER A 111 -1.70 -20.75 -2.11
N TYR A 112 -1.29 -21.64 -2.98
CA TYR A 112 -2.16 -22.59 -3.69
C TYR A 112 -2.00 -24.04 -3.19
N SER A 113 -1.29 -24.22 -2.07
CA SER A 113 -1.01 -25.56 -1.54
C SER A 113 -2.25 -26.27 -1.04
N ASN A 114 -3.21 -25.51 -0.51
CA ASN A 114 -4.47 -26.05 0.00
C ASN A 114 -5.63 -25.24 -0.58
N ILE A 115 -6.29 -25.82 -1.57
CA ILE A 115 -7.46 -25.25 -2.22
C ILE A 115 -8.60 -26.25 -2.14
N ALA A 116 -9.81 -25.74 -1.95
CA ALA A 116 -11.05 -26.53 -2.06
C ALA A 116 -12.04 -25.79 -2.96
N ASP A 117 -12.87 -26.55 -3.68
CA ASP A 117 -14.00 -25.94 -4.40
C ASP A 117 -14.94 -25.28 -3.39
N SER A 118 -15.44 -24.09 -3.72
CA SER A 118 -16.35 -23.32 -2.86
C SER A 118 -17.65 -24.07 -2.54
N ASN A 119 -18.05 -25.02 -3.38
CA ASN A 119 -19.23 -25.85 -3.21
C ASN A 119 -18.95 -27.11 -2.37
N ASP A 120 -17.71 -27.42 -2.07
CA ASP A 120 -17.32 -28.55 -1.24
C ASP A 120 -17.47 -28.21 0.24
N PRO A 121 -18.12 -29.03 1.07
CA PRO A 121 -18.22 -28.81 2.52
C PRO A 121 -16.87 -28.58 3.23
N ILE A 122 -15.77 -29.14 2.71
CA ILE A 122 -14.42 -28.95 3.26
C ILE A 122 -13.88 -27.53 3.04
N SER A 123 -14.48 -26.75 2.14
CA SER A 123 -14.02 -25.38 1.80
C SER A 123 -13.95 -24.46 2.99
N ILE A 124 -14.89 -24.59 3.92
CA ILE A 124 -14.93 -23.80 5.17
C ILE A 124 -13.67 -24.09 6.00
N SER A 125 -13.39 -25.37 6.25
CA SER A 125 -12.21 -25.79 7.03
C SER A 125 -10.90 -25.37 6.36
N VAL A 126 -10.83 -25.47 5.02
CA VAL A 126 -9.65 -25.03 4.26
C VAL A 126 -9.45 -23.52 4.39
N SER A 127 -10.51 -22.72 4.27
CA SER A 127 -10.42 -21.25 4.36
C SER A 127 -10.05 -20.77 5.76
N GLU A 128 -10.55 -21.43 6.81
CA GLU A 128 -10.25 -21.08 8.21
C GLU A 128 -8.82 -21.45 8.64
N ASN A 129 -8.25 -22.50 8.04
CA ASN A 129 -6.91 -22.99 8.39
C ASN A 129 -5.80 -22.51 7.42
N ASN A 130 -6.15 -21.84 6.33
CA ASN A 130 -5.21 -21.38 5.29
C ASN A 130 -5.40 -19.91 4.93
N PHE A 131 -5.48 -19.02 5.91
CA PHE A 131 -5.54 -17.59 5.64
C PHE A 131 -4.19 -17.08 5.11
N LYS A 132 -4.26 -16.07 4.24
CA LYS A 132 -3.08 -15.48 3.58
C LYS A 132 -2.18 -14.76 4.59
N PRO A 133 -0.93 -15.23 4.82
CA PRO A 133 0.01 -14.57 5.74
C PRO A 133 0.30 -13.14 5.33
N ILE A 134 0.51 -12.27 6.30
CA ILE A 134 0.96 -10.89 6.08
C ILE A 134 2.48 -10.90 6.11
N LEU A 135 3.13 -10.63 4.97
CA LEU A 135 4.57 -10.52 4.84
C LEU A 135 5.08 -9.17 5.33
N ALA A 136 4.33 -8.10 5.02
CA ALA A 136 4.67 -6.74 5.43
C ALA A 136 3.42 -5.85 5.53
N ALA A 137 3.54 -4.75 6.28
CA ALA A 137 2.50 -3.74 6.43
C ALA A 137 3.11 -2.34 6.28
N PHE A 138 2.78 -1.65 5.22
CA PHE A 138 3.33 -0.36 4.85
C PHE A 138 2.36 0.77 5.18
N GLU A 139 2.85 1.86 5.76
CA GLU A 139 2.03 3.04 6.00
C GLU A 139 1.75 3.81 4.71
N ILE A 140 0.51 4.22 4.51
CA ILE A 140 0.14 5.13 3.43
C ILE A 140 0.62 6.53 3.83
N LYS A 141 1.60 7.07 3.10
CA LYS A 141 2.11 8.44 3.30
C LYS A 141 1.25 9.47 2.59
N ASN A 142 0.68 9.09 1.46
CA ASN A 142 -0.25 9.92 0.70
C ASN A 142 -1.13 9.06 -0.21
N SER A 143 -2.22 9.65 -0.69
CA SER A 143 -3.09 9.05 -1.70
C SER A 143 -3.65 10.13 -2.60
N ASP A 144 -3.79 9.82 -3.86
CA ASP A 144 -4.57 10.59 -4.82
C ASP A 144 -5.81 9.81 -5.30
N GLU A 145 -6.40 10.24 -6.41
CA GLU A 145 -7.60 9.60 -6.96
C GLU A 145 -7.34 8.15 -7.35
N ASP A 146 -6.18 7.84 -7.93
CA ASP A 146 -5.88 6.56 -8.58
C ASP A 146 -4.88 5.70 -7.83
N SER A 147 -4.10 6.25 -6.90
CA SER A 147 -2.96 5.54 -6.31
C SER A 147 -2.77 5.80 -4.79
N TYR A 148 -1.92 4.99 -4.19
CA TYR A 148 -1.40 5.13 -2.82
C TYR A 148 0.12 5.20 -2.85
N LEU A 149 0.69 6.21 -2.18
CA LEU A 149 2.13 6.28 -1.91
C LEU A 149 2.41 5.63 -0.56
N ILE A 150 3.23 4.59 -0.55
CA ILE A 150 3.64 3.86 0.65
C ILE A 150 5.14 3.96 0.88
N ASP A 151 5.55 3.92 2.14
CA ASP A 151 6.94 3.86 2.57
C ASP A 151 7.35 2.40 2.70
N VAL A 152 8.39 2.00 1.96
CA VAL A 152 8.92 0.62 1.94
C VAL A 152 10.38 0.55 2.37
N THR A 153 10.86 1.62 3.05
CA THR A 153 12.24 1.73 3.56
C THR A 153 12.54 0.72 4.66
#